data_5592a0f4368a82d52fbf71b8b01b8daa
#
_entry.id   5592a0f4368a82d52fbf71b8b01b8daa
#
_cell.length_a   1.000
_cell.length_b   1.000
_cell.length_c   1.000
_cell.angle_alpha   90.00
_cell.angle_beta   90.00
_cell.angle_gamma   90.00
#
_symmetry.space_group_name_H-M   'P 1'
#
loop_
_entity.id
_entity.type
_entity.pdbx_description
1 polymer ?
#
loop_
_entity_poly.entity_id
_entity_poly.type
_entity_poly.pdbx_seq_one_letter_code
_entity_poly.pdbx_strand_id
1 'polypeptide(L)'
;MSAVGERNDLGLTAWDRYRILTTYRTIAMVGLSTNYYNASSFAAIYLDANGYEIIPVNPVQAGKAEILGKPVYASLKDAARDHQIDIVDVFRPSHEAPELARQAVDIGAKVFWCQLGVISEEAAGIAREMGLEVVMDRCCKIEHARFFGGLRTIGLNTGVVTSRLAMKIPEG
;
A
#
# COMPACT_ATOMS: atom_id res chain seq x y z
N MET A 1 28.05 -0.34 13.16
CA MET A 1 27.33 0.85 12.67
C MET A 1 25.84 0.54 12.73
N SER A 2 25.18 1.06 13.75
CA SER A 2 23.74 0.89 13.87
C SER A 2 23.06 1.74 12.79
N ALA A 3 22.33 1.08 11.91
CA ALA A 3 21.41 1.74 11.00
C ALA A 3 20.50 2.65 11.87
N VAL A 4 20.54 3.95 11.62
CA VAL A 4 19.58 4.90 12.18
C VAL A 4 18.23 4.50 11.63
N GLY A 5 17.50 3.72 12.43
CA GLY A 5 16.33 3.00 12.01
C GLY A 5 15.20 3.92 11.62
N GLU A 6 14.57 3.56 10.59
CA GLU A 6 13.20 3.94 10.24
C GLU A 6 12.26 3.36 11.31
N ARG A 7 12.13 4.06 12.45
CA ARG A 7 11.34 3.58 13.62
C ARG A 7 9.83 3.64 13.42
N ASN A 8 9.36 3.93 12.22
CA ASN A 8 7.93 4.10 11.95
C ASN A 8 7.29 2.91 11.21
N ASP A 9 8.03 1.83 10.96
CA ASP A 9 7.53 0.70 10.19
C ASP A 9 7.02 -0.46 11.04
N LEU A 10 6.74 -0.21 12.32
CA LEU A 10 6.23 -1.25 13.22
C LEU A 10 7.03 -2.58 13.14
N GLY A 11 8.32 -2.48 12.87
CA GLY A 11 9.24 -3.62 12.80
C GLY A 11 9.56 -4.17 11.42
N LEU A 12 8.87 -3.75 10.34
CA LEU A 12 9.25 -4.13 8.97
C LEU A 12 10.35 -3.22 8.42
N THR A 13 11.33 -3.83 7.78
CA THR A 13 12.45 -3.14 7.13
C THR A 13 12.13 -2.79 5.67
N ALA A 14 13.00 -2.02 5.03
CA ALA A 14 12.91 -1.79 3.58
C ALA A 14 13.01 -3.10 2.78
N TRP A 15 13.77 -4.07 3.25
CA TRP A 15 13.87 -5.40 2.63
C TRP A 15 12.59 -6.21 2.73
N ASP A 16 11.85 -6.09 3.82
CA ASP A 16 10.54 -6.73 3.96
C ASP A 16 9.55 -6.15 2.97
N ARG A 17 9.51 -4.83 2.82
CA ARG A 17 8.66 -4.17 1.82
C ARG A 17 9.05 -4.54 0.39
N TYR A 18 10.35 -4.62 0.09
CA TYR A 18 10.84 -5.14 -1.20
C TYR A 18 10.33 -6.56 -1.45
N ARG A 19 10.48 -7.45 -0.47
CA ARG A 19 10.02 -8.83 -0.54
C ARG A 19 8.50 -8.92 -0.75
N ILE A 20 7.73 -8.14 0.00
CA ILE A 20 6.27 -8.04 -0.14
C ILE A 20 5.91 -7.69 -1.59
N LEU A 21 6.50 -6.62 -2.13
CA LEU A 21 6.21 -6.13 -3.47
C LEU A 21 6.74 -7.03 -4.60
N THR A 22 7.68 -7.93 -4.32
CA THR A 22 8.12 -8.96 -5.28
C THR A 22 7.29 -10.24 -5.21
N THR A 23 6.77 -10.56 -4.03
CA THR A 23 6.06 -11.84 -3.79
C THR A 23 4.59 -11.75 -4.18
N TYR A 24 3.92 -10.67 -3.80
CA TYR A 24 2.48 -10.50 -3.93
C TYR A 24 2.12 -9.62 -5.11
N ARG A 25 1.00 -9.93 -5.77
CA ARG A 25 0.59 -9.25 -7.01
C ARG A 25 -0.83 -8.71 -7.00
N THR A 26 -1.70 -9.22 -6.15
CA THR A 26 -3.11 -8.84 -6.10
C THR A 26 -3.33 -7.86 -4.96
N ILE A 27 -3.72 -6.63 -5.29
CA ILE A 27 -3.88 -5.52 -4.34
C ILE A 27 -5.32 -5.03 -4.35
N ALA A 28 -6.05 -5.21 -3.26
CA ALA A 28 -7.33 -4.54 -3.04
C ALA A 28 -7.08 -3.13 -2.49
N MET A 29 -7.42 -2.11 -3.27
CA MET A 29 -7.24 -0.71 -2.89
C MET A 29 -8.53 -0.15 -2.30
N VAL A 30 -8.59 -0.01 -0.98
CA VAL A 30 -9.76 0.48 -0.24
C VAL A 30 -9.79 2.00 -0.22
N GLY A 31 -10.86 2.58 -0.72
CA GLY A 31 -10.99 4.03 -0.88
C GLY A 31 -10.44 4.54 -2.21
N LEU A 32 -10.24 3.65 -3.19
CA LEU A 32 -9.82 4.04 -4.52
C LEU A 32 -10.85 4.98 -5.16
N SER A 33 -10.39 6.13 -5.61
CA SER A 33 -11.23 7.19 -6.19
C SER A 33 -11.34 7.08 -7.69
N THR A 34 -12.50 7.49 -8.24
CA THR A 34 -12.69 7.74 -9.68
C THR A 34 -12.08 9.06 -10.14
N ASN A 35 -11.72 9.94 -9.20
CA ASN A 35 -11.06 11.19 -9.52
C ASN A 35 -9.56 10.96 -9.76
N TYR A 36 -9.12 11.12 -11.00
CA TYR A 36 -7.73 10.91 -11.43
C TYR A 36 -6.70 11.81 -10.73
N TYR A 37 -7.13 12.88 -10.09
CA TYR A 37 -6.22 13.76 -9.34
C TYR A 37 -5.98 13.30 -7.89
N ASN A 38 -6.63 12.23 -7.46
CA ASN A 38 -6.41 11.69 -6.12
C ASN A 38 -5.17 10.78 -6.07
N ALA A 39 -4.50 10.78 -4.92
CA ALA A 39 -3.31 9.96 -4.67
C ALA A 39 -3.57 8.46 -4.90
N SER A 40 -4.76 7.97 -4.53
CA SER A 40 -5.16 6.58 -4.75
C SER A 40 -5.21 6.21 -6.23
N SER A 41 -5.71 7.12 -7.09
CA SER A 41 -5.79 6.88 -8.53
C SER A 41 -4.41 6.87 -9.18
N PHE A 42 -3.51 7.78 -8.79
CA PHE A 42 -2.11 7.75 -9.25
C PHE A 42 -1.40 6.47 -8.84
N ALA A 43 -1.62 6.01 -7.62
CA ALA A 43 -1.03 4.77 -7.14
C ALA A 43 -1.57 3.57 -7.93
N ALA A 44 -2.89 3.51 -8.15
CA ALA A 44 -3.53 2.43 -8.91
C ALA A 44 -3.02 2.34 -10.34
N ILE A 45 -2.99 3.46 -11.07
CA ILE A 45 -2.50 3.51 -12.46
C ILE A 45 -1.05 3.05 -12.54
N TYR A 46 -0.21 3.53 -11.64
CA TYR A 46 1.20 3.16 -11.62
C TYR A 46 1.42 1.67 -11.33
N LEU A 47 0.74 1.13 -10.32
CA LEU A 47 0.90 -0.26 -9.92
C LEU A 47 0.32 -1.21 -10.98
N ASP A 48 -0.83 -0.89 -11.57
CA ASP A 48 -1.42 -1.66 -12.67
C ASP A 48 -0.47 -1.72 -13.88
N ALA A 49 0.13 -0.59 -14.26
CA ALA A 49 1.14 -0.51 -15.31
C ALA A 49 2.42 -1.30 -15.00
N ASN A 50 2.70 -1.59 -13.74
CA ASN A 50 3.83 -2.41 -13.30
C ASN A 50 3.47 -3.88 -12.99
N GLY A 51 2.31 -4.34 -13.45
CA GLY A 51 1.92 -5.75 -13.44
C GLY A 51 1.26 -6.22 -12.14
N TYR A 52 0.72 -5.30 -11.34
CA TYR A 52 -0.13 -5.67 -10.21
C TYR A 52 -1.58 -5.77 -10.67
N GLU A 53 -2.30 -6.73 -10.14
CA GLU A 53 -3.73 -6.80 -10.27
C GLU A 53 -4.37 -5.87 -9.24
N ILE A 54 -4.93 -4.76 -9.70
CA ILE A 54 -5.62 -3.80 -8.83
C ILE A 54 -7.11 -4.15 -8.76
N ILE A 55 -7.61 -4.29 -7.54
CA ILE A 55 -9.02 -4.55 -7.24
C ILE A 55 -9.59 -3.32 -6.56
N PRO A 56 -10.43 -2.53 -7.26
CA PRO A 56 -11.03 -1.33 -6.69
C PRO A 56 -12.07 -1.67 -5.62
N VAL A 57 -11.92 -1.11 -4.41
CA VAL A 57 -12.91 -1.24 -3.34
C VAL A 57 -13.31 0.14 -2.84
N ASN A 58 -14.57 0.51 -3.08
CA ASN A 58 -15.12 1.78 -2.63
C ASN A 58 -16.66 1.70 -2.56
N PRO A 59 -17.28 1.70 -1.38
CA PRO A 59 -18.72 1.53 -1.25
C PRO A 59 -19.54 2.65 -1.92
N VAL A 60 -18.98 3.84 -2.06
CA VAL A 60 -19.67 4.98 -2.71
C VAL A 60 -19.71 4.81 -4.23
N GLN A 61 -18.70 4.19 -4.81
CA GLN A 61 -18.53 4.02 -6.26
C GLN A 61 -19.00 2.66 -6.78
N ALA A 62 -19.23 1.71 -5.90
CA ALA A 62 -19.63 0.35 -6.26
C ALA A 62 -20.92 0.33 -7.09
N GLY A 63 -20.88 -0.39 -8.20
CA GLY A 63 -21.99 -0.50 -9.14
C GLY A 63 -22.31 0.76 -9.95
N LYS A 64 -21.54 1.85 -9.79
CA LYS A 64 -21.77 3.13 -10.49
C LYS A 64 -20.65 3.49 -11.46
N ALA A 65 -19.48 2.97 -11.24
CA ALA A 65 -18.29 3.31 -12.03
C ALA A 65 -17.37 2.11 -12.18
N GLU A 66 -16.51 2.21 -13.19
CA GLU A 66 -15.33 1.33 -13.34
C GLU A 66 -14.07 2.15 -13.11
N ILE A 67 -13.05 1.49 -12.56
CA ILE A 67 -11.72 2.06 -12.39
C ILE A 67 -10.72 1.11 -13.05
N LEU A 68 -9.88 1.63 -13.94
CA LEU A 68 -8.97 0.84 -14.78
C LEU A 68 -9.70 -0.24 -15.60
N GLY A 69 -10.93 0.05 -16.04
CA GLY A 69 -11.76 -0.93 -16.75
C GLY A 69 -12.24 -2.11 -15.90
N LYS A 70 -12.20 -1.97 -14.58
CA LYS A 70 -12.58 -3.00 -13.62
C LYS A 70 -13.76 -2.55 -12.76
N PRO A 71 -14.66 -3.47 -12.38
CA PRO A 71 -15.77 -3.14 -11.50
C PRO A 71 -15.26 -2.69 -10.12
N VAL A 72 -15.99 -1.77 -9.50
CA VAL A 72 -15.70 -1.32 -8.13
C VAL A 72 -16.54 -2.14 -7.16
N TYR A 73 -15.90 -2.81 -6.21
CA TYR A 73 -16.56 -3.58 -5.16
C TYR A 73 -16.98 -2.70 -3.98
N ALA A 74 -18.10 -3.06 -3.35
CA ALA A 74 -18.61 -2.33 -2.19
C ALA A 74 -17.79 -2.61 -0.93
N SER A 75 -17.23 -3.82 -0.82
CA SER A 75 -16.47 -4.27 0.35
C SER A 75 -15.33 -5.22 -0.04
N LEU A 76 -14.38 -5.40 0.88
CA LEU A 76 -13.34 -6.43 0.75
C LEU A 76 -13.95 -7.84 0.66
N LYS A 77 -15.02 -8.10 1.40
CA LYS A 77 -15.72 -9.39 1.36
C LYS A 77 -16.33 -9.69 -0.01
N ASP A 78 -16.90 -8.67 -0.67
CA ASP A 78 -17.44 -8.85 -2.02
C ASP A 78 -16.32 -9.09 -3.03
N ALA A 79 -15.24 -8.33 -2.95
CA ALA A 79 -14.06 -8.51 -3.80
C ALA A 79 -13.43 -9.90 -3.64
N ALA A 80 -13.38 -10.42 -2.40
CA ALA A 80 -12.81 -11.72 -2.09
C ALA A 80 -13.61 -12.93 -2.61
N ARG A 81 -14.86 -12.72 -3.08
CA ARG A 81 -15.63 -13.79 -3.76
C ARG A 81 -15.08 -14.09 -5.13
N ASP A 82 -14.52 -13.09 -5.79
CA ASP A 82 -14.06 -13.18 -7.18
C ASP A 82 -12.54 -13.24 -7.29
N HIS A 83 -11.82 -12.77 -6.25
CA HIS A 83 -10.38 -12.62 -6.25
C HIS A 83 -9.72 -13.16 -4.99
N GLN A 84 -8.55 -13.76 -5.13
CA GLN A 84 -7.66 -14.00 -4.00
C GLN A 84 -6.82 -12.73 -3.77
N ILE A 85 -7.04 -12.06 -2.65
CA ILE A 85 -6.40 -10.79 -2.33
C ILE A 85 -5.16 -11.05 -1.48
N ASP A 86 -4.00 -10.59 -1.96
CA ASP A 86 -2.74 -10.69 -1.22
C ASP A 86 -2.53 -9.50 -0.28
N ILE A 87 -2.70 -8.28 -0.82
CA ILE A 87 -2.46 -7.03 -0.12
C ILE A 87 -3.77 -6.24 -0.01
N VAL A 88 -4.10 -5.78 1.19
CA VAL A 88 -5.14 -4.77 1.41
C VAL A 88 -4.45 -3.43 1.61
N ASP A 89 -4.60 -2.54 0.63
CA ASP A 89 -3.98 -1.20 0.60
C ASP A 89 -5.02 -0.13 0.95
N VAL A 90 -4.79 0.59 2.07
CA VAL A 90 -5.79 1.44 2.71
C VAL A 90 -5.56 2.92 2.41
N PHE A 91 -6.50 3.52 1.66
CA PHE A 91 -6.61 4.96 1.39
C PHE A 91 -7.77 5.59 2.16
N ARG A 92 -8.05 5.11 3.36
CA ARG A 92 -9.11 5.61 4.22
C ARG A 92 -8.52 6.29 5.46
N PRO A 93 -9.28 7.16 6.15
CA PRO A 93 -8.83 7.78 7.39
C PRO A 93 -8.41 6.74 8.46
N SER A 94 -7.44 7.10 9.29
CA SER A 94 -6.84 6.20 10.29
C SER A 94 -7.86 5.55 11.24
N HIS A 95 -8.97 6.24 11.56
CA HIS A 95 -10.00 5.71 12.44
C HIS A 95 -10.80 4.55 11.83
N GLU A 96 -10.79 4.38 10.51
CA GLU A 96 -11.41 3.25 9.82
C GLU A 96 -10.48 2.03 9.74
N ALA A 97 -9.17 2.22 9.95
CA ALA A 97 -8.17 1.18 9.75
C ALA A 97 -8.38 -0.06 10.63
N PRO A 98 -8.80 0.02 11.90
CA PRO A 98 -9.04 -1.18 12.72
C PRO A 98 -10.10 -2.11 12.14
N GLU A 99 -11.20 -1.58 11.64
CA GLU A 99 -12.24 -2.39 11.00
C GLU A 99 -11.76 -2.99 9.68
N LEU A 100 -11.01 -2.23 8.88
CA LEU A 100 -10.42 -2.74 7.64
C LEU A 100 -9.36 -3.81 7.91
N ALA A 101 -8.64 -3.74 9.04
CA ALA A 101 -7.72 -4.78 9.45
C ALA A 101 -8.46 -6.10 9.77
N ARG A 102 -9.59 -6.05 10.46
CA ARG A 102 -10.44 -7.23 10.72
C ARG A 102 -10.93 -7.83 9.41
N GLN A 103 -11.42 -7.00 8.49
CA GLN A 103 -11.86 -7.47 7.17
C GLN A 103 -10.72 -8.08 6.36
N ALA A 104 -9.51 -7.52 6.42
CA ALA A 104 -8.33 -8.09 5.75
C ALA A 104 -7.98 -9.49 6.29
N VAL A 105 -8.10 -9.67 7.61
CA VAL A 105 -7.96 -10.99 8.26
C VAL A 105 -9.03 -11.96 7.78
N ASP A 106 -10.29 -11.55 7.78
CA ASP A 106 -11.44 -12.39 7.42
C ASP A 106 -11.35 -12.92 5.98
N ILE A 107 -10.79 -12.15 5.06
CA ILE A 107 -10.60 -12.56 3.66
C ILE A 107 -9.30 -13.33 3.41
N GLY A 108 -8.48 -13.54 4.44
CA GLY A 108 -7.21 -14.28 4.33
C GLY A 108 -6.09 -13.54 3.60
N ALA A 109 -6.12 -12.21 3.61
CA ALA A 109 -5.02 -11.39 3.07
C ALA A 109 -3.69 -11.72 3.76
N LYS A 110 -2.59 -11.39 3.11
CA LYS A 110 -1.23 -11.62 3.63
C LYS A 110 -0.62 -10.36 4.22
N VAL A 111 -0.98 -9.21 3.65
CA VAL A 111 -0.42 -7.91 4.01
C VAL A 111 -1.54 -6.89 4.22
N PHE A 112 -1.44 -6.15 5.31
CA PHE A 112 -2.24 -4.97 5.58
C PHE A 112 -1.35 -3.73 5.42
N TRP A 113 -1.61 -2.95 4.37
CA TRP A 113 -0.81 -1.81 3.98
C TRP A 113 -1.58 -0.51 4.18
N CYS A 114 -1.08 0.36 5.05
CA CYS A 114 -1.64 1.69 5.29
C CYS A 114 -0.80 2.76 4.59
N GLN A 115 -1.45 3.55 3.77
CA GLN A 115 -0.84 4.62 2.98
C GLN A 115 -0.30 5.76 3.86
N LEU A 116 0.42 6.71 3.23
CA LEU A 116 0.93 7.91 3.90
C LEU A 116 -0.17 8.62 4.68
N GLY A 117 0.09 8.90 5.95
CA GLY A 117 -0.84 9.55 6.86
C GLY A 117 -1.89 8.61 7.48
N VAL A 118 -1.93 7.34 7.08
CA VAL A 118 -2.82 6.35 7.69
C VAL A 118 -2.04 5.60 8.77
N ILE A 119 -2.28 5.94 10.03
CA ILE A 119 -1.56 5.41 11.19
C ILE A 119 -2.58 4.95 12.24
N SER A 120 -2.51 3.67 12.63
CA SER A 120 -3.34 3.08 13.67
C SER A 120 -2.63 1.89 14.33
N GLU A 121 -2.18 2.09 15.56
CA GLU A 121 -1.58 1.02 16.38
C GLU A 121 -2.58 -0.11 16.65
N GLU A 122 -3.85 0.22 16.84
CA GLU A 122 -4.91 -0.77 17.02
C GLU A 122 -5.03 -1.67 15.79
N ALA A 123 -5.10 -1.08 14.58
CA ALA A 123 -5.16 -1.84 13.34
C ALA A 123 -3.93 -2.74 13.15
N ALA A 124 -2.75 -2.21 13.49
CA ALA A 124 -1.51 -2.96 13.43
C ALA A 124 -1.52 -4.16 14.38
N GLY A 125 -2.01 -3.98 15.60
CA GLY A 125 -2.17 -5.05 16.60
C GLY A 125 -3.09 -6.16 16.06
N ILE A 126 -4.29 -5.80 15.60
CA ILE A 126 -5.27 -6.74 15.05
C ILE A 126 -4.67 -7.56 13.91
N ALA A 127 -4.06 -6.90 12.93
CA ALA A 127 -3.52 -7.58 11.77
C ALA A 127 -2.36 -8.53 12.13
N ARG A 128 -1.45 -8.09 13.00
CA ARG A 128 -0.30 -8.90 13.43
C ARG A 128 -0.66 -10.10 14.27
N GLU A 129 -1.57 -9.95 15.21
CA GLU A 129 -2.05 -11.05 16.05
C GLU A 129 -2.64 -12.20 15.22
N MET A 130 -3.18 -11.86 14.05
CA MET A 130 -3.73 -12.82 13.11
C MET A 130 -2.76 -13.21 11.98
N GLY A 131 -1.49 -12.81 12.10
CA GLY A 131 -0.41 -13.27 11.23
C GLY A 131 -0.23 -12.50 9.93
N LEU A 132 -0.88 -11.33 9.76
CA LEU A 132 -0.63 -10.47 8.61
C LEU A 132 0.66 -9.66 8.80
N GLU A 133 1.37 -9.44 7.70
CA GLU A 133 2.42 -8.43 7.67
C GLU A 133 1.80 -7.03 7.59
N VAL A 134 2.34 -6.09 8.36
CA VAL A 134 1.77 -4.74 8.45
C VAL A 134 2.78 -3.70 7.99
N VAL A 135 2.41 -2.93 6.98
CA VAL A 135 3.11 -1.72 6.55
C VAL A 135 2.25 -0.51 6.88
N MET A 136 2.84 0.53 7.45
CA MET A 136 2.08 1.69 7.90
C MET A 136 2.79 2.99 7.51
N ASP A 137 1.99 4.02 7.18
CA ASP A 137 2.49 5.35 6.79
C ASP A 137 3.48 5.29 5.61
N ARG A 138 3.18 4.45 4.61
CA ARG A 138 4.01 4.28 3.41
C ARG A 138 3.16 4.23 2.15
N CYS A 139 3.56 4.99 1.12
CA CYS A 139 2.92 4.88 -0.18
C CYS A 139 3.47 3.69 -0.96
N CYS A 140 2.61 2.73 -1.27
CA CYS A 140 2.96 1.52 -2.02
C CYS A 140 3.63 1.84 -3.38
N LYS A 141 3.12 2.84 -4.12
CA LYS A 141 3.72 3.34 -5.36
C LYS A 141 5.14 3.87 -5.14
N ILE A 142 5.35 4.68 -4.10
CA ILE A 142 6.65 5.28 -3.81
C ILE A 142 7.66 4.19 -3.43
N GLU A 143 7.27 3.26 -2.59
CA GLU A 143 8.14 2.13 -2.21
C GLU A 143 8.51 1.30 -3.43
N HIS A 144 7.53 0.96 -4.28
CA HIS A 144 7.80 0.25 -5.52
C HIS A 144 8.76 1.02 -6.44
N ALA A 145 8.52 2.31 -6.67
CA ALA A 145 9.37 3.14 -7.52
C ALA A 145 10.81 3.24 -7.01
N ARG A 146 11.02 3.23 -5.70
CA ARG A 146 12.35 3.22 -5.08
C ARG A 146 13.10 1.92 -5.33
N PHE A 147 12.42 0.79 -5.23
CA PHE A 147 13.03 -0.52 -5.37
C PHE A 147 13.27 -0.92 -6.83
N PHE A 148 12.35 -0.55 -7.73
CA PHE A 148 12.31 -1.01 -9.11
C PHE A 148 12.46 0.10 -10.15
N GLY A 149 12.45 1.37 -9.73
CA GLY A 149 12.60 2.52 -10.62
C GLY A 149 14.03 2.74 -11.12
N GLY A 150 14.16 3.68 -12.08
CA GLY A 150 15.41 3.93 -12.80
C GLY A 150 16.61 4.35 -11.94
N LEU A 151 16.41 4.84 -10.72
CA LEU A 151 17.51 5.20 -9.83
C LEU A 151 18.37 4.00 -9.41
N ARG A 152 17.80 2.82 -9.33
CA ARG A 152 18.54 1.58 -9.09
C ARG A 152 19.42 1.20 -10.29
N THR A 153 18.92 1.45 -11.49
CA THR A 153 19.61 1.10 -12.74
C THR A 153 20.89 1.91 -12.94
N ILE A 154 20.96 3.13 -12.41
CA ILE A 154 22.16 3.98 -12.49
C ILE A 154 23.07 3.88 -11.26
N GLY A 155 22.87 2.88 -10.40
CA GLY A 155 23.75 2.59 -9.27
C GLY A 155 23.60 3.52 -8.07
N LEU A 156 22.61 4.40 -8.04
CA LEU A 156 22.32 5.29 -6.91
C LEU A 156 21.56 4.59 -5.78
N ASN A 157 21.95 3.36 -5.47
CA ASN A 157 21.44 2.67 -4.31
C ASN A 157 22.23 3.12 -3.07
N THR A 158 21.77 4.18 -2.45
CA THR A 158 22.40 4.74 -1.23
C THR A 158 22.14 3.90 0.03
N GLY A 159 21.32 2.84 -0.06
CA GLY A 159 20.85 2.08 1.10
C GLY A 159 19.94 2.91 2.05
N VAL A 160 19.66 4.15 1.70
CA VAL A 160 18.81 5.06 2.48
C VAL A 160 17.47 5.19 1.79
N VAL A 161 16.46 4.50 2.31
CA VAL A 161 15.07 4.63 1.88
C VAL A 161 14.40 5.68 2.75
N THR A 162 14.48 6.94 2.36
CA THR A 162 13.83 8.04 3.07
C THR A 162 12.87 8.80 2.15
N SER A 163 11.74 9.22 2.69
CA SER A 163 10.81 10.13 2.00
C SER A 163 11.28 11.59 2.03
N ARG A 164 12.34 11.90 2.77
CA ARG A 164 12.90 13.26 2.81
C ARG A 164 13.82 13.46 1.62
N LEU A 165 13.66 14.59 0.93
CA LEU A 165 14.63 15.02 -0.06
C LEU A 165 16.00 15.21 0.66
N ALA A 166 16.96 14.36 0.30
CA ALA A 166 18.31 14.45 0.85
C ALA A 166 19.16 15.52 0.15
N MET A 167 18.57 16.30 -0.76
CA MET A 167 19.28 17.42 -1.38
C MET A 167 19.18 18.68 -0.51
N LYS A 168 20.25 19.02 0.17
CA LYS A 168 20.53 20.42 0.47
C LYS A 168 20.90 21.08 -0.85
N ILE A 169 20.05 21.96 -1.36
CA ILE A 169 20.43 22.88 -2.43
C ILE A 169 21.55 23.74 -1.84
N PRO A 170 22.75 23.78 -2.46
CA PRO A 170 23.78 24.70 -2.01
C PRO A 170 23.21 26.12 -2.07
N GLU A 171 23.24 26.84 -0.97
CA GLU A 171 23.00 28.28 -0.97
C GLU A 171 24.10 28.93 -1.81
N GLY A 172 23.71 29.48 -2.95
CA GLY A 172 24.59 30.25 -3.83
C GLY A 172 24.93 31.64 -3.27
#